data_ff259df0cacc7ebd3723bc67667550c7
#
_entry.id   ff259df0cacc7ebd3723bc67667550c7
#
_cell.length_a   1.000
_cell.length_b   1.000
_cell.length_c   1.000
_cell.angle_alpha   90.00
_cell.angle_beta   90.00
_cell.angle_gamma   90.00
#
_symmetry.space_group_name_H-M   'P 1'
#
loop_
_entity.id
_entity.type
_entity.pdbx_description
1 polymer ?
#
loop_
_entity_poly.entity_id
_entity_poly.type
_entity_poly.pdbx_seq_one_letter_code
_entity_poly.pdbx_strand_id
1 'polypeptide(L)'
;IIKSYAESGMSVEQVFTHANEKLCEGNDAGMFVTAWMGILNIRTGKILFANAGHNPPLVKHADGTFEYLKSRAGFVLAGMDGVRYRKNELDLSPGDAIYLYTDGVTEATDLNEELYGEDRLHAVLQKYKDESMEVICSEIKKDVDLFAGEAPQFDDITMLALKYNG
;
A
#
# COMPACT_ATOMS: atom_id res chain seq x y z
N ILE A 1 -12.54 -5.00 12.28
CA ILE A 1 -12.57 -3.62 12.84
C ILE A 1 -12.68 -2.61 11.71
N ILE A 2 -11.65 -2.41 10.85
CA ILE A 2 -11.62 -1.39 9.78
C ILE A 2 -12.84 -1.52 8.85
N LYS A 3 -13.12 -2.73 8.34
CA LYS A 3 -14.26 -2.98 7.47
C LYS A 3 -15.59 -2.56 8.11
N SER A 4 -15.80 -2.92 9.37
CA SER A 4 -17.03 -2.60 10.09
C SER A 4 -17.23 -1.08 10.25
N TYR A 5 -16.19 -0.33 10.57
CA TYR A 5 -16.27 1.12 10.66
C TYR A 5 -16.47 1.79 9.29
N ALA A 6 -15.81 1.29 8.24
CA ALA A 6 -16.03 1.78 6.88
C ALA A 6 -17.47 1.57 6.40
N GLU A 7 -18.05 0.39 6.66
CA GLU A 7 -19.45 0.06 6.32
C GLU A 7 -20.47 0.89 7.11
N SER A 8 -20.10 1.44 8.27
CA SER A 8 -20.94 2.38 9.03
C SER A 8 -20.99 3.80 8.45
N GLY A 9 -20.26 4.07 7.37
CA GLY A 9 -20.24 5.37 6.69
C GLY A 9 -19.25 6.38 7.29
N MET A 10 -18.33 5.94 8.14
CA MET A 10 -17.27 6.81 8.65
C MET A 10 -16.29 7.21 7.54
N SER A 11 -15.72 8.42 7.65
CA SER A 11 -14.63 8.85 6.77
C SER A 11 -13.33 8.09 7.08
N VAL A 12 -12.40 8.02 6.10
CA VAL A 12 -11.16 7.22 6.23
C VAL A 12 -10.33 7.58 7.46
N GLU A 13 -10.24 8.86 7.81
CA GLU A 13 -9.54 9.33 9.01
C GLU A 13 -10.25 8.95 10.31
N GLN A 14 -11.59 8.93 10.30
CA GLN A 14 -12.38 8.46 11.44
C GLN A 14 -12.23 6.95 11.63
N VAL A 15 -12.28 6.17 10.55
CA VAL A 15 -12.06 4.71 10.59
C VAL A 15 -10.73 4.39 11.26
N PHE A 16 -9.64 5.03 10.83
CA PHE A 16 -8.32 4.77 11.42
C PHE A 16 -8.20 5.26 12.86
N THR A 17 -8.81 6.40 13.18
CA THR A 17 -8.81 6.92 14.56
C THR A 17 -9.50 5.93 15.51
N HIS A 18 -10.72 5.47 15.18
CA HIS A 18 -11.44 4.52 16.01
C HIS A 18 -10.79 3.12 16.02
N ALA A 19 -10.23 2.70 14.88
CA ALA A 19 -9.48 1.44 14.82
C ALA A 19 -8.25 1.50 15.73
N ASN A 20 -7.51 2.61 15.74
CA ASN A 20 -6.37 2.81 16.62
C ASN A 20 -6.75 2.75 18.08
N GLU A 21 -7.79 3.51 18.49
CA GLU A 21 -8.31 3.48 19.86
C GLU A 21 -8.65 2.05 20.29
N LYS A 22 -9.36 1.31 19.42
CA LYS A 22 -9.76 -0.07 19.72
C LYS A 22 -8.61 -1.06 19.76
N LEU A 23 -7.58 -0.88 18.92
CA LEU A 23 -6.40 -1.74 18.90
C LEU A 23 -5.43 -1.44 20.05
N CYS A 24 -5.43 -0.23 20.59
CA CYS A 24 -4.67 0.11 21.80
C CYS A 24 -5.24 -0.55 23.07
N GLU A 25 -6.55 -0.86 23.09
CA GLU A 25 -7.17 -1.54 24.24
C GLU A 25 -6.55 -2.92 24.47
N GLY A 26 -5.89 -3.12 25.60
CA GLY A 26 -5.29 -4.42 25.98
C GLY A 26 -4.07 -4.81 25.15
N ASN A 27 -3.41 -3.86 24.50
CA ASN A 27 -2.19 -4.10 23.72
C ASN A 27 -0.93 -4.13 24.60
N ASP A 28 -0.91 -4.99 25.62
CA ASP A 28 0.22 -5.11 26.55
C ASP A 28 1.52 -5.59 25.87
N ALA A 29 1.39 -6.26 24.74
CA ALA A 29 2.52 -6.75 23.93
C ALA A 29 3.19 -5.65 23.08
N GLY A 30 2.60 -4.44 23.00
CA GLY A 30 3.12 -3.35 22.17
C GLY A 30 3.10 -3.64 20.66
N MET A 31 2.17 -4.48 20.20
CA MET A 31 2.02 -4.79 18.77
C MET A 31 1.51 -3.57 18.01
N PHE A 32 1.94 -3.41 16.77
CA PHE A 32 1.44 -2.35 15.89
C PHE A 32 1.12 -2.89 14.49
N VAL A 33 0.36 -2.10 13.74
CA VAL A 33 0.00 -2.43 12.35
C VAL A 33 0.20 -1.20 11.47
N THR A 34 0.86 -1.37 10.33
CA THR A 34 0.82 -0.39 9.26
C THR A 34 -0.41 -0.63 8.39
N ALA A 35 -1.06 0.43 7.92
CA ALA A 35 -2.23 0.30 7.06
C ALA A 35 -2.36 1.49 6.11
N TRP A 36 -2.82 1.20 4.90
CA TRP A 36 -3.31 2.17 3.95
C TRP A 36 -4.77 1.83 3.60
N MET A 37 -5.65 2.80 3.63
CA MET A 37 -7.06 2.63 3.28
C MET A 37 -7.50 3.73 2.34
N GLY A 38 -8.14 3.35 1.23
CA GLY A 38 -8.76 4.27 0.28
C GLY A 38 -10.22 3.91 0.00
N ILE A 39 -11.04 4.94 -0.21
CA ILE A 39 -12.42 4.82 -0.71
C ILE A 39 -12.44 5.45 -2.09
N LEU A 40 -12.60 4.62 -3.12
CA LEU A 40 -12.69 5.05 -4.51
C LEU A 40 -14.15 5.38 -4.88
N ASN A 41 -14.37 6.58 -5.37
CA ASN A 41 -15.58 6.91 -6.11
C ASN A 41 -15.41 6.45 -7.57
N ILE A 42 -16.06 5.34 -7.91
CA ILE A 42 -15.94 4.72 -9.25
C ILE A 42 -16.46 5.56 -10.40
N ARG A 43 -17.27 6.61 -10.14
CA ARG A 43 -17.80 7.50 -11.18
C ARG A 43 -16.87 8.67 -11.48
N THR A 44 -16.05 9.07 -10.51
CA THR A 44 -15.22 10.28 -10.64
C THR A 44 -13.73 9.98 -10.63
N GLY A 45 -13.30 8.77 -10.25
CA GLY A 45 -11.90 8.41 -10.06
C GLY A 45 -11.28 8.96 -8.77
N LYS A 46 -12.06 9.72 -7.96
CA LYS A 46 -11.54 10.29 -6.72
C LYS A 46 -11.38 9.21 -5.64
N ILE A 47 -10.20 9.15 -5.05
CA ILE A 47 -9.89 8.33 -3.87
C ILE A 47 -9.71 9.24 -2.66
N LEU A 48 -10.51 9.01 -1.62
CA LEU A 48 -10.24 9.56 -0.29
C LEU A 48 -9.46 8.51 0.50
N PHE A 49 -8.29 8.86 1.04
CA PHE A 49 -7.44 7.87 1.70
C PHE A 49 -6.81 8.39 2.99
N ALA A 50 -6.42 7.45 3.83
CA ALA A 50 -5.57 7.65 4.99
C ALA A 50 -4.43 6.64 4.99
N ASN A 51 -3.26 7.03 5.52
CA ASN A 51 -2.09 6.20 5.65
C ASN A 51 -1.64 6.19 7.12
N ALA A 52 -1.54 5.03 7.71
CA ALA A 52 -1.07 4.77 9.06
C ALA A 52 0.29 4.06 9.03
N GLY A 53 1.35 4.77 8.62
CA GLY A 53 2.71 4.25 8.59
C GLY A 53 3.01 3.20 7.52
N HIS A 54 2.11 2.99 6.57
CA HIS A 54 2.30 2.03 5.47
C HIS A 54 3.12 2.63 4.34
N ASN A 55 3.81 1.79 3.57
CA ASN A 55 4.60 2.18 2.40
C ASN A 55 3.78 3.07 1.46
N PRO A 56 4.38 4.10 0.86
CA PRO A 56 3.67 4.94 -0.09
C PRO A 56 3.30 4.14 -1.34
N PRO A 57 2.03 4.15 -1.77
CA PRO A 57 1.65 3.54 -3.04
C PRO A 57 2.35 4.19 -4.23
N LEU A 58 2.49 3.45 -5.33
CA LEU A 58 2.84 4.03 -6.63
C LEU A 58 1.57 4.29 -7.43
N VAL A 59 1.52 5.46 -8.08
CA VAL A 59 0.49 5.82 -9.04
C VAL A 59 1.08 5.67 -10.43
N LYS A 60 0.40 4.88 -11.28
CA LYS A 60 0.70 4.81 -12.71
C LYS A 60 -0.22 5.77 -13.44
N HIS A 61 0.35 6.68 -14.19
CA HIS A 61 -0.39 7.58 -15.08
C HIS A 61 -0.72 6.94 -16.43
N ALA A 62 -1.69 7.49 -17.14
CA ALA A 62 -2.11 6.99 -18.44
C ALA A 62 -0.98 6.97 -19.48
N ASP A 63 0.05 7.82 -19.33
CA ASP A 63 1.25 7.83 -20.15
C ASP A 63 2.25 6.71 -19.82
N GLY A 64 1.95 5.91 -18.80
CA GLY A 64 2.77 4.77 -18.36
C GLY A 64 3.85 5.15 -17.35
N THR A 65 3.94 6.39 -16.88
CA THR A 65 4.89 6.76 -15.83
C THR A 65 4.37 6.30 -14.46
N PHE A 66 5.31 5.85 -13.59
CA PHE A 66 5.03 5.53 -12.21
C PHE A 66 5.66 6.56 -11.29
N GLU A 67 4.91 7.04 -10.31
CA GLU A 67 5.45 7.90 -9.25
C GLU A 67 4.91 7.49 -7.88
N TYR A 68 5.72 7.71 -6.84
CA TYR A 68 5.28 7.51 -5.47
C TYR A 68 4.23 8.55 -5.07
N LEU A 69 3.13 8.07 -4.51
CA LEU A 69 2.08 8.95 -3.98
C LEU A 69 2.61 9.75 -2.79
N LYS A 70 2.82 11.05 -3.02
CA LYS A 70 3.31 11.97 -2.00
C LYS A 70 2.21 12.28 -0.99
N SER A 71 2.29 11.66 0.18
CA SER A 71 1.42 11.99 1.31
C SER A 71 2.21 11.91 2.61
N ARG A 72 1.77 12.64 3.64
CA ARG A 72 2.31 12.42 4.97
C ARG A 72 1.68 11.18 5.55
N ALA A 73 2.47 10.14 5.77
CA ALA A 73 2.06 9.00 6.56
C ALA A 73 1.72 9.45 7.99
N GLY A 74 0.65 8.89 8.54
CA GLY A 74 0.35 8.98 9.96
C GLY A 74 1.21 8.00 10.76
N PHE A 75 1.05 8.02 12.08
CA PHE A 75 1.66 7.02 12.95
C PHE A 75 0.99 5.65 12.74
N VAL A 76 1.69 4.57 13.03
CA VAL A 76 1.16 3.19 12.92
C VAL A 76 -0.06 2.99 13.82
N LEU A 77 -0.97 2.09 13.46
CA LEU A 77 -2.11 1.71 14.29
C LEU A 77 -1.63 0.91 15.52
N ALA A 78 -2.29 1.10 16.64
CA ALA A 78 -1.98 0.50 17.93
C ALA A 78 -0.62 0.89 18.54
N GLY A 79 0.19 1.70 17.89
CA GLY A 79 1.49 2.11 18.41
C GLY A 79 1.39 3.18 19.52
N MET A 80 0.32 3.97 19.55
CA MET A 80 0.08 5.00 20.59
C MET A 80 -1.40 5.37 20.62
N ASP A 81 -1.94 5.50 21.84
CA ASP A 81 -3.32 5.97 22.01
C ASP A 81 -3.46 7.47 21.67
N GLY A 82 -4.69 7.87 21.33
CA GLY A 82 -5.03 9.27 21.03
C GLY A 82 -4.51 9.81 19.68
N VAL A 83 -3.87 8.98 18.83
CA VAL A 83 -3.44 9.39 17.50
C VAL A 83 -4.64 9.76 16.62
N ARG A 84 -4.51 10.87 15.90
CA ARG A 84 -5.49 11.34 14.89
C ARG A 84 -4.89 11.21 13.49
N TYR A 85 -5.64 10.58 12.60
CA TYR A 85 -5.24 10.38 11.22
C TYR A 85 -5.77 11.50 10.32
N ARG A 86 -5.16 11.66 9.15
CA ARG A 86 -5.55 12.70 8.18
C ARG A 86 -6.13 12.05 6.95
N LYS A 87 -7.19 12.66 6.45
CA LYS A 87 -7.71 12.39 5.12
C LYS A 87 -6.84 13.08 4.08
N ASN A 88 -6.53 12.35 3.03
CA ASN A 88 -5.87 12.83 1.81
C ASN A 88 -6.76 12.51 0.60
N GLU A 89 -6.47 13.10 -0.54
CA GLU A 89 -7.20 12.91 -1.78
C GLU A 89 -6.23 12.57 -2.92
N LEU A 90 -6.67 11.70 -3.81
CA LEU A 90 -6.02 11.35 -5.06
C LEU A 90 -7.10 11.29 -6.15
N ASP A 91 -6.90 11.99 -7.26
CA ASP A 91 -7.78 11.93 -8.41
C ASP A 91 -7.12 11.06 -9.51
N LEU A 92 -7.77 9.94 -9.85
CA LEU A 92 -7.36 9.09 -10.96
C LEU A 92 -8.12 9.48 -12.22
N SER A 93 -7.40 9.68 -13.31
CA SER A 93 -7.96 9.79 -14.65
C SER A 93 -8.21 8.40 -15.24
N PRO A 94 -9.13 8.24 -16.22
CA PRO A 94 -9.28 6.99 -16.92
C PRO A 94 -7.95 6.51 -17.53
N GLY A 95 -7.56 5.28 -17.19
CA GLY A 95 -6.27 4.70 -17.59
C GLY A 95 -5.20 4.72 -16.49
N ASP A 96 -5.36 5.58 -15.47
CA ASP A 96 -4.47 5.58 -14.31
C ASP A 96 -4.68 4.32 -13.44
N ALA A 97 -3.64 3.98 -12.68
CA ALA A 97 -3.71 2.86 -11.75
C ALA A 97 -2.98 3.20 -10.43
N ILE A 98 -3.34 2.51 -9.36
CA ILE A 98 -2.62 2.54 -8.09
C ILE A 98 -2.07 1.15 -7.79
N TYR A 99 -0.82 1.10 -7.34
CA TYR A 99 -0.14 -0.10 -6.89
C TYR A 99 0.27 0.05 -5.43
N LEU A 100 -0.20 -0.88 -4.59
CA LEU A 100 0.11 -0.97 -3.16
C LEU A 100 0.87 -2.26 -2.91
N TYR A 101 1.79 -2.23 -1.94
CA TYR A 101 2.62 -3.38 -1.59
C TYR A 101 3.05 -3.30 -0.12
N THR A 102 3.30 -4.45 0.49
CA THR A 102 3.95 -4.54 1.81
C THR A 102 5.48 -4.47 1.65
N ASP A 103 6.15 -4.07 2.71
CA ASP A 103 7.62 -4.01 2.81
C ASP A 103 8.31 -5.35 2.47
N GLY A 104 7.63 -6.48 2.68
CA GLY A 104 8.10 -7.78 2.21
C GLY A 104 8.48 -7.85 0.73
N VAL A 105 8.01 -6.90 -0.12
CA VAL A 105 8.48 -6.78 -1.51
C VAL A 105 9.87 -6.14 -1.57
N THR A 106 10.04 -4.97 -0.96
CA THR A 106 11.28 -4.18 -1.06
C THR A 106 12.35 -4.62 -0.08
N GLU A 107 11.97 -5.28 1.01
CA GLU A 107 12.85 -5.83 2.03
C GLU A 107 13.19 -7.32 1.80
N ALA A 108 12.69 -7.93 0.72
CA ALA A 108 13.17 -9.26 0.30
C ALA A 108 14.69 -9.25 0.14
N THR A 109 15.37 -10.24 0.69
CA THR A 109 16.84 -10.33 0.67
C THR A 109 17.34 -11.49 -0.18
N ASP A 110 18.51 -11.35 -0.75
CA ASP A 110 19.26 -12.44 -1.33
C ASP A 110 20.15 -13.16 -0.28
N LEU A 111 20.95 -14.13 -0.69
CA LEU A 111 21.89 -14.86 0.19
C LEU A 111 23.04 -14.00 0.74
N ASN A 112 23.26 -12.80 0.18
CA ASN A 112 24.26 -11.85 0.67
C ASN A 112 23.64 -10.79 1.58
N GLU A 113 22.37 -10.93 1.95
CA GLU A 113 21.59 -9.97 2.76
C GLU A 113 21.39 -8.61 2.03
N GLU A 114 21.50 -8.56 0.70
CA GLU A 114 21.16 -7.38 -0.07
C GLU A 114 19.66 -7.28 -0.24
N LEU A 115 19.10 -6.05 -0.09
CA LEU A 115 17.68 -5.81 -0.27
C LEU A 115 17.30 -5.72 -1.75
N TYR A 116 16.10 -6.21 -2.09
CA TYR A 116 15.48 -6.02 -3.41
C TYR A 116 15.36 -4.54 -3.77
N GLY A 117 14.81 -3.75 -2.86
CA GLY A 117 14.79 -2.30 -2.90
C GLY A 117 13.74 -1.69 -3.84
N GLU A 118 13.53 -0.38 -3.65
CA GLU A 118 12.55 0.39 -4.42
C GLU A 118 12.96 0.58 -5.89
N ASP A 119 14.25 0.71 -6.18
CA ASP A 119 14.76 0.92 -7.54
C ASP A 119 14.47 -0.29 -8.45
N ARG A 120 14.62 -1.51 -7.93
CA ARG A 120 14.27 -2.74 -8.66
C ARG A 120 12.76 -2.85 -8.86
N LEU A 121 11.97 -2.61 -7.82
CA LEU A 121 10.52 -2.57 -7.91
C LEU A 121 10.07 -1.60 -9.02
N HIS A 122 10.61 -0.39 -9.02
CA HIS A 122 10.29 0.62 -10.02
C HIS A 122 10.71 0.21 -11.42
N ALA A 123 11.87 -0.42 -11.59
CA ALA A 123 12.35 -0.91 -12.88
C ALA A 123 11.42 -1.99 -13.46
N VAL A 124 10.94 -2.93 -12.64
CA VAL A 124 9.99 -3.97 -13.05
C VAL A 124 8.64 -3.35 -13.42
N LEU A 125 8.12 -2.43 -12.61
CA LEU A 125 6.90 -1.71 -12.91
C LEU A 125 6.98 -0.99 -14.27
N GLN A 126 8.08 -0.29 -14.54
CA GLN A 126 8.31 0.39 -15.82
C GLN A 126 8.42 -0.58 -17.00
N LYS A 127 9.07 -1.72 -16.81
CA LYS A 127 9.23 -2.75 -17.85
C LYS A 127 7.88 -3.32 -18.30
N TYR A 128 6.95 -3.51 -17.37
CA TYR A 128 5.64 -4.11 -17.61
C TYR A 128 4.48 -3.10 -17.60
N LYS A 129 4.77 -1.82 -17.77
CA LYS A 129 3.79 -0.73 -17.67
C LYS A 129 2.57 -0.85 -18.58
N ASP A 130 2.71 -1.52 -19.71
CA ASP A 130 1.64 -1.68 -20.70
C ASP A 130 0.81 -2.96 -20.51
N GLU A 131 1.20 -3.79 -19.55
CA GLU A 131 0.52 -5.03 -19.21
C GLU A 131 -0.68 -4.81 -18.26
N SER A 132 -1.47 -5.87 -18.09
CA SER A 132 -2.56 -5.86 -17.10
C SER A 132 -2.02 -5.80 -15.66
N MET A 133 -2.84 -5.30 -14.74
CA MET A 133 -2.47 -5.22 -13.31
C MET A 133 -2.15 -6.59 -12.71
N GLU A 134 -2.82 -7.64 -13.17
CA GLU A 134 -2.55 -9.03 -12.79
C GLU A 134 -1.17 -9.50 -13.25
N VAL A 135 -0.82 -9.21 -14.51
CA VAL A 135 0.50 -9.53 -15.07
C VAL A 135 1.59 -8.75 -14.32
N ILE A 136 1.40 -7.46 -14.06
CA ILE A 136 2.35 -6.63 -13.30
C ILE A 136 2.64 -7.26 -11.93
N CYS A 137 1.61 -7.59 -11.14
CA CYS A 137 1.80 -8.23 -9.83
C CYS A 137 2.51 -9.59 -9.96
N SER A 138 2.15 -10.39 -10.95
CA SER A 138 2.80 -11.69 -11.21
C SER A 138 4.28 -11.56 -11.57
N GLU A 139 4.63 -10.60 -12.42
CA GLU A 139 6.02 -10.39 -12.85
C GLU A 139 6.89 -9.80 -11.72
N ILE A 140 6.32 -8.92 -10.88
CA ILE A 140 7.02 -8.45 -9.67
C ILE A 140 7.30 -9.62 -8.74
N LYS A 141 6.31 -10.49 -8.47
CA LYS A 141 6.52 -11.66 -7.59
C LYS A 141 7.61 -12.58 -8.14
N LYS A 142 7.61 -12.84 -9.45
CA LYS A 142 8.64 -13.66 -10.10
C LYS A 142 10.04 -13.02 -10.01
N ASP A 143 10.13 -11.70 -10.17
CA ASP A 143 11.40 -10.99 -10.11
C ASP A 143 11.95 -10.97 -8.68
N VAL A 144 11.09 -10.80 -7.67
CA VAL A 144 11.46 -10.92 -6.25
C VAL A 144 11.94 -12.35 -5.94
N ASP A 145 11.22 -13.39 -6.40
CA ASP A 145 11.61 -14.78 -6.18
C ASP A 145 12.95 -15.11 -6.84
N LEU A 146 13.17 -14.60 -8.05
CA LEU A 146 14.42 -14.80 -8.77
C LEU A 146 15.60 -14.09 -8.07
N PHE A 147 15.35 -12.92 -7.50
CA PHE A 147 16.34 -12.16 -6.75
C PHE A 147 16.68 -12.85 -5.43
N ALA A 148 15.69 -13.26 -4.65
CA ALA A 148 15.89 -13.93 -3.37
C ALA A 148 16.55 -15.32 -3.53
N GLY A 149 16.24 -16.02 -4.63
CA GLY A 149 16.78 -17.37 -4.89
C GLY A 149 16.44 -18.35 -3.76
N GLU A 150 17.48 -18.87 -3.08
CA GLU A 150 17.35 -19.80 -1.96
C GLU A 150 17.30 -19.11 -0.58
N ALA A 151 17.34 -17.77 -0.53
CA ALA A 151 17.22 -17.04 0.72
C ALA A 151 15.80 -17.23 1.31
N PRO A 152 15.69 -17.39 2.64
CA PRO A 152 14.38 -17.54 3.27
C PRO A 152 13.57 -16.26 3.14
N GLN A 153 12.27 -16.38 2.84
CA GLN A 153 11.36 -15.24 2.87
C GLN A 153 11.27 -14.68 4.29
N PHE A 154 11.60 -13.39 4.46
CA PHE A 154 11.65 -12.74 5.77
C PHE A 154 10.27 -12.26 6.23
N ASP A 155 9.43 -11.75 5.32
CA ASP A 155 8.11 -11.19 5.61
C ASP A 155 7.10 -11.53 4.52
N ASP A 156 5.80 -11.33 4.82
CA ASP A 156 4.70 -11.61 3.91
C ASP A 156 4.66 -10.61 2.75
N ILE A 157 4.65 -11.14 1.53
CA ILE A 157 4.54 -10.37 0.30
C ILE A 157 3.06 -10.21 -0.06
N THR A 158 2.53 -9.02 0.10
CA THR A 158 1.19 -8.67 -0.35
C THR A 158 1.25 -7.53 -1.37
N MET A 159 0.53 -7.68 -2.46
CA MET A 159 0.42 -6.68 -3.52
C MET A 159 -1.03 -6.50 -3.94
N LEU A 160 -1.42 -5.25 -4.20
CA LEU A 160 -2.72 -4.91 -4.77
C LEU A 160 -2.52 -3.86 -5.85
N ALA A 161 -3.03 -4.14 -7.04
CA ALA A 161 -3.04 -3.18 -8.13
C ALA A 161 -4.47 -2.96 -8.64
N LEU A 162 -4.86 -1.69 -8.82
CA LEU A 162 -6.17 -1.30 -9.28
C LEU A 162 -6.01 -0.30 -10.42
N LYS A 163 -6.64 -0.56 -11.57
CA LYS A 163 -6.73 0.37 -12.69
C LYS A 163 -8.13 1.00 -12.74
N TYR A 164 -8.17 2.32 -12.88
CA TYR A 164 -9.41 3.05 -13.10
C TYR A 164 -9.68 3.15 -14.60
N ASN A 165 -10.84 2.70 -15.05
CA ASN A 165 -11.20 2.69 -16.47
C ASN A 165 -12.20 3.80 -16.85
N GLY A 166 -12.72 4.57 -15.87
CA GLY A 166 -13.75 5.59 -16.06
C GLY A 166 -15.14 5.09 -15.77
#